data_80ed386a1b5ca2fbd94a8d2ccf90d094
#
_entry.id   80ed386a1b5ca2fbd94a8d2ccf90d094
#
_cell.length_a   1.000
_cell.length_b   1.000
_cell.length_c   1.000
_cell.angle_alpha   90.00
_cell.angle_beta   90.00
_cell.angle_gamma   90.00
#
_symmetry.space_group_name_H-M   'P 1'
#
loop_
_entity.id
_entity.type
_entity.pdbx_description
1 polymer ?
#
loop_
_entity_poly.entity_id
_entity_poly.type
_entity_poly.pdbx_seq_one_letter_code
_entity_poly.pdbx_strand_id
1 'polypeptide(L)'
;MELTSEKSNEPKVESSGRRSFLLALFGVSGATVGALLAIPIIRFVTYPLRKNATDAGWSDLGPIGDFASLTVPTAKTITLERRDAWQSTSSQTAVYVLPAENGQFRILSPICPHLGCSVRWVDAENKFICPCHSGSFTATGERIAGPPPRSMDSLESKVENGVLKVRYQYFRQIVPNKEVMA
;
A
#
# COMPACT_ATOMS: atom_id res chain seq x y z
N MET A 1 14.60 -24.43 94.50
CA MET A 1 13.32 -24.73 93.83
C MET A 1 13.41 -24.13 92.45
N GLU A 2 13.97 -24.92 91.53
CA GLU A 2 14.39 -24.50 90.19
C GLU A 2 13.30 -24.86 89.20
N LEU A 3 12.71 -23.83 88.58
CA LEU A 3 11.67 -24.02 87.61
C LEU A 3 12.36 -24.09 86.21
N THR A 4 12.50 -25.29 85.70
CA THR A 4 12.96 -25.54 84.36
C THR A 4 11.86 -25.09 83.38
N SER A 5 12.16 -24.07 82.59
CA SER A 5 11.36 -23.59 81.48
C SER A 5 11.45 -24.62 80.32
N GLU A 6 10.37 -25.37 80.09
CA GLU A 6 10.22 -26.29 79.00
C GLU A 6 9.90 -25.48 77.72
N LYS A 7 10.87 -25.44 76.82
CA LYS A 7 10.79 -24.76 75.51
C LYS A 7 10.01 -25.63 74.56
N SER A 8 8.72 -25.31 74.32
CA SER A 8 7.86 -25.99 73.37
C SER A 8 8.43 -25.86 71.94
N ASN A 9 8.83 -26.98 71.37
CA ASN A 9 9.34 -27.09 70.03
C ASN A 9 8.15 -27.30 69.11
N GLU A 10 7.53 -26.20 68.61
CA GLU A 10 6.50 -26.29 67.58
C GLU A 10 7.14 -26.60 66.25
N PRO A 11 6.65 -27.60 65.49
CA PRO A 11 7.17 -27.88 64.15
C PRO A 11 6.79 -26.75 63.22
N LYS A 12 7.81 -26.04 62.73
CA LYS A 12 7.70 -25.03 61.70
C LYS A 12 7.28 -25.72 60.39
N VAL A 13 5.98 -25.66 60.06
CA VAL A 13 5.45 -26.19 58.81
C VAL A 13 6.03 -25.38 57.69
N GLU A 14 6.95 -25.97 56.92
CA GLU A 14 7.49 -25.41 55.70
C GLU A 14 6.39 -25.42 54.61
N SER A 15 5.56 -24.41 54.60
CA SER A 15 4.56 -24.17 53.54
C SER A 15 5.13 -23.40 52.33
N SER A 16 6.44 -23.24 52.29
CA SER A 16 7.18 -22.42 51.30
C SER A 16 7.00 -22.93 49.85
N GLY A 17 7.04 -24.24 49.63
CA GLY A 17 7.01 -24.81 48.29
C GLY A 17 5.69 -24.64 47.54
N ARG A 18 4.55 -24.85 48.20
CA ARG A 18 3.22 -24.71 47.57
C ARG A 18 2.93 -23.27 47.17
N ARG A 19 3.23 -22.33 48.06
CA ARG A 19 3.01 -20.90 47.80
C ARG A 19 3.89 -20.38 46.65
N SER A 20 5.18 -20.76 46.64
CA SER A 20 6.08 -20.41 45.57
C SER A 20 5.69 -21.02 44.23
N PHE A 21 5.23 -22.26 44.23
CA PHE A 21 4.72 -22.94 43.03
C PHE A 21 3.48 -22.22 42.44
N LEU A 22 2.49 -21.89 43.29
CA LEU A 22 1.32 -21.16 42.86
C LEU A 22 1.65 -19.78 42.33
N LEU A 23 2.53 -19.03 43.01
CA LEU A 23 2.99 -17.72 42.50
C LEU A 23 3.69 -17.81 41.16
N ALA A 24 4.54 -18.83 40.97
CA ALA A 24 5.19 -19.06 39.69
C ALA A 24 4.18 -19.42 38.59
N LEU A 25 3.22 -20.30 38.92
CA LEU A 25 2.17 -20.70 37.98
C LEU A 25 1.30 -19.51 37.55
N PHE A 26 0.85 -18.68 38.51
CA PHE A 26 0.09 -17.46 38.22
C PHE A 26 0.93 -16.43 37.44
N GLY A 27 2.21 -16.29 37.78
CA GLY A 27 3.13 -15.42 37.06
C GLY A 27 3.29 -15.82 35.60
N VAL A 28 3.57 -17.10 35.34
CA VAL A 28 3.73 -17.63 33.98
C VAL A 28 2.42 -17.54 33.20
N SER A 29 1.29 -17.93 33.80
CA SER A 29 -0.03 -17.84 33.18
C SER A 29 -0.40 -16.39 32.83
N GLY A 30 -0.18 -15.47 33.78
CA GLY A 30 -0.42 -14.04 33.55
C GLY A 30 0.46 -13.45 32.45
N ALA A 31 1.74 -13.82 32.42
CA ALA A 31 2.66 -13.39 31.37
C ALA A 31 2.27 -13.93 30.00
N THR A 32 1.84 -15.20 29.93
CA THR A 32 1.37 -15.82 28.68
C THR A 32 0.10 -15.13 28.16
N VAL A 33 -0.91 -14.94 29.01
CA VAL A 33 -2.14 -14.24 28.62
C VAL A 33 -1.83 -12.80 28.23
N GLY A 34 -1.00 -12.10 29.01
CA GLY A 34 -0.57 -10.74 28.71
C GLY A 34 0.14 -10.63 27.35
N ALA A 35 1.03 -11.56 27.04
CA ALA A 35 1.72 -11.60 25.75
C ALA A 35 0.76 -11.89 24.58
N LEU A 36 -0.16 -12.83 24.73
CA LEU A 36 -1.16 -13.17 23.72
C LEU A 36 -2.08 -11.99 23.37
N LEU A 37 -2.38 -11.15 24.35
CA LEU A 37 -3.19 -9.95 24.14
C LEU A 37 -2.35 -8.75 23.68
N ALA A 38 -1.17 -8.55 24.22
CA ALA A 38 -0.31 -7.40 23.91
C ALA A 38 0.27 -7.45 22.49
N ILE A 39 0.69 -8.63 22.01
CA ILE A 39 1.30 -8.78 20.69
C ILE A 39 0.39 -8.27 19.56
N PRO A 40 -0.88 -8.70 19.44
CA PRO A 40 -1.75 -8.19 18.38
C PRO A 40 -2.06 -6.68 18.54
N ILE A 41 -2.23 -6.21 19.78
CA ILE A 41 -2.49 -4.78 20.05
C ILE A 41 -1.27 -3.94 19.62
N ILE A 42 -0.08 -4.32 20.01
CA ILE A 42 1.16 -3.62 19.64
C ILE A 42 1.35 -3.64 18.12
N ARG A 43 1.11 -4.79 17.48
CA ARG A 43 1.19 -4.90 16.01
C ARG A 43 0.18 -3.98 15.32
N PHE A 44 -1.04 -3.90 15.83
CA PHE A 44 -2.08 -3.03 15.29
C PHE A 44 -1.70 -1.55 15.45
N VAL A 45 -1.30 -1.12 16.64
CA VAL A 45 -0.90 0.27 16.91
C VAL A 45 0.36 0.68 16.14
N THR A 46 1.32 -0.23 15.98
CA THR A 46 2.56 0.05 15.26
C THR A 46 2.45 -0.14 13.75
N TYR A 47 1.34 -0.68 13.25
CA TYR A 47 1.11 -0.92 11.82
C TYR A 47 1.31 0.33 10.96
N PRO A 48 0.76 1.51 11.30
CA PRO A 48 0.98 2.73 10.51
C PRO A 48 2.43 3.22 10.50
N LEU A 49 3.21 2.86 11.53
CA LEU A 49 4.62 3.23 11.64
C LEU A 49 5.53 2.29 10.84
N ARG A 50 5.06 1.06 10.62
CA ARG A 50 5.66 0.15 9.67
C ARG A 50 5.13 0.52 8.29
N LYS A 51 5.60 1.63 7.73
CA LYS A 51 5.41 1.92 6.32
C LYS A 51 6.06 0.77 5.52
N ASN A 52 5.32 -0.29 5.35
CA ASN A 52 5.41 -1.01 4.11
C ASN A 52 4.85 0.01 3.12
N ALA A 53 5.77 0.83 2.58
CA ALA A 53 5.49 1.42 1.30
C ALA A 53 4.75 0.32 0.57
N THR A 54 3.55 0.60 0.12
CA THR A 54 2.98 -0.15 -0.97
C THR A 54 4.08 -0.19 -1.98
N ASP A 55 4.91 -1.21 -1.92
CA ASP A 55 5.75 -1.58 -3.03
C ASP A 55 4.71 -1.94 -4.08
N ALA A 56 4.22 -0.89 -4.74
CA ALA A 56 3.43 -1.02 -5.92
C ALA A 56 4.37 -1.74 -6.86
N GLY A 57 4.28 -3.06 -6.83
CA GLY A 57 5.11 -3.94 -7.60
C GLY A 57 5.05 -3.51 -9.05
N TRP A 58 6.03 -3.86 -9.81
CA TRP A 58 5.99 -3.65 -11.25
C TRP A 58 4.95 -4.57 -11.85
N SER A 59 3.96 -4.00 -12.53
CA SER A 59 2.95 -4.74 -13.29
C SER A 59 3.36 -4.83 -14.74
N ASP A 60 3.20 -6.00 -15.33
CA ASP A 60 3.51 -6.25 -16.74
C ASP A 60 2.38 -5.70 -17.63
N LEU A 61 2.75 -4.91 -18.64
CA LEU A 61 1.85 -4.42 -19.67
C LEU A 61 1.81 -5.33 -20.90
N GLY A 62 2.92 -6.00 -21.17
CA GLY A 62 3.09 -6.92 -22.29
C GLY A 62 4.37 -6.71 -23.07
N PRO A 63 4.61 -7.49 -24.12
CA PRO A 63 5.80 -7.36 -24.97
C PRO A 63 5.89 -5.98 -25.59
N ILE A 64 7.11 -5.41 -25.64
CA ILE A 64 7.37 -4.09 -26.23
C ILE A 64 6.91 -3.98 -27.68
N GLY A 65 6.96 -5.11 -28.42
CA GLY A 65 6.51 -5.17 -29.81
C GLY A 65 5.04 -4.81 -30.02
N ASP A 66 4.18 -5.09 -29.02
CA ASP A 66 2.75 -4.77 -29.08
C ASP A 66 2.47 -3.27 -29.04
N PHE A 67 3.47 -2.48 -28.59
CA PHE A 67 3.35 -1.03 -28.43
C PHE A 67 4.12 -0.25 -29.51
N ALA A 68 4.97 -0.91 -30.28
CA ALA A 68 5.84 -0.25 -31.28
C ALA A 68 5.05 0.44 -32.40
N SER A 69 3.85 -0.06 -32.73
CA SER A 69 2.97 0.46 -33.79
C SER A 69 1.88 1.41 -33.30
N LEU A 70 1.88 1.79 -32.03
CA LEU A 70 0.88 2.71 -31.51
C LEU A 70 1.02 4.09 -32.14
N THR A 71 -0.08 4.61 -32.66
CA THR A 71 -0.20 5.98 -33.20
C THR A 71 -1.04 6.89 -32.34
N VAL A 72 -1.84 6.31 -31.44
CA VAL A 72 -2.73 7.02 -30.51
C VAL A 72 -2.58 6.45 -29.09
N PRO A 73 -2.91 7.23 -28.05
CA PRO A 73 -2.95 6.74 -26.68
C PRO A 73 -3.87 5.54 -26.53
N THR A 74 -3.36 4.45 -26.01
CA THR A 74 -4.13 3.19 -25.93
C THR A 74 -4.30 2.76 -24.47
N ALA A 75 -5.53 2.49 -24.07
CA ALA A 75 -5.82 1.97 -22.73
C ALA A 75 -5.41 0.50 -22.62
N LYS A 76 -4.68 0.17 -21.55
CA LYS A 76 -4.32 -1.20 -21.18
C LYS A 76 -4.71 -1.45 -19.73
N THR A 77 -5.24 -2.64 -19.47
CA THR A 77 -5.56 -3.09 -18.11
C THR A 77 -4.37 -3.78 -17.50
N ILE A 78 -4.04 -3.41 -16.29
CA ILE A 78 -3.01 -4.07 -15.47
C ILE A 78 -3.64 -4.66 -14.23
N THR A 79 -3.01 -5.69 -13.70
CA THR A 79 -3.37 -6.28 -12.42
C THR A 79 -2.46 -5.72 -11.33
N LEU A 80 -3.06 -5.15 -10.30
CA LEU A 80 -2.37 -4.66 -9.12
C LEU A 80 -2.54 -5.69 -8.00
N GLU A 81 -1.44 -6.20 -7.51
CA GLU A 81 -1.43 -7.03 -6.32
C GLU A 81 -1.12 -6.16 -5.10
N ARG A 82 -2.07 -6.06 -4.18
CA ARG A 82 -1.89 -5.41 -2.90
C ARG A 82 -1.80 -6.46 -1.81
N ARG A 83 -0.76 -6.39 -1.02
CA ARG A 83 -0.58 -7.25 0.14
C ARG A 83 -0.77 -6.45 1.42
N ASP A 84 -1.88 -6.70 2.10
CA ASP A 84 -2.17 -6.11 3.41
C ASP A 84 -2.02 -7.20 4.48
N ALA A 85 -0.94 -7.11 5.26
CA ALA A 85 -0.58 -8.07 6.30
C ALA A 85 -0.56 -9.53 5.78
N TRP A 86 -1.62 -10.28 6.02
CA TRP A 86 -1.79 -11.68 5.58
C TRP A 86 -2.72 -11.83 4.36
N GLN A 87 -3.35 -10.77 3.90
CA GLN A 87 -4.30 -10.80 2.81
C GLN A 87 -3.68 -10.25 1.53
N SER A 88 -3.77 -11.01 0.44
CA SER A 88 -3.42 -10.54 -0.89
C SER A 88 -4.70 -10.27 -1.67
N THR A 89 -4.85 -9.04 -2.14
CA THR A 89 -5.98 -8.62 -2.95
C THR A 89 -5.47 -8.27 -4.34
N SER A 90 -6.08 -8.85 -5.35
CA SER A 90 -5.83 -8.52 -6.75
C SER A 90 -6.94 -7.60 -7.26
N SER A 91 -6.56 -6.50 -7.89
CA SER A 91 -7.49 -5.56 -8.52
C SER A 91 -7.01 -5.20 -9.91
N GLN A 92 -7.94 -4.93 -10.81
CA GLN A 92 -7.62 -4.47 -12.16
C GLN A 92 -7.79 -2.97 -12.26
N THR A 93 -6.85 -2.32 -12.93
CA THR A 93 -6.92 -0.89 -13.23
C THR A 93 -6.42 -0.65 -14.65
N ALA A 94 -6.90 0.43 -15.28
CA ALA A 94 -6.43 0.84 -16.59
C ALA A 94 -5.24 1.79 -16.46
N VAL A 95 -4.41 1.84 -17.49
CA VAL A 95 -3.39 2.87 -17.73
C VAL A 95 -3.42 3.23 -19.21
N TYR A 96 -2.94 4.40 -19.58
CA TYR A 96 -2.76 4.77 -20.98
C TYR A 96 -1.30 4.66 -21.38
N VAL A 97 -1.03 3.84 -22.40
CA VAL A 97 0.28 3.78 -23.05
C VAL A 97 0.26 4.76 -24.22
N LEU A 98 1.18 5.71 -24.22
CA LEU A 98 1.35 6.66 -25.32
C LEU A 98 2.22 6.08 -26.42
N PRO A 99 2.07 6.55 -27.68
CA PRO A 99 3.03 6.27 -28.74
C PRO A 99 4.47 6.53 -28.30
N ALA A 100 5.39 5.70 -28.74
CA ALA A 100 6.79 5.85 -28.36
C ALA A 100 7.39 7.13 -28.97
N GLU A 101 8.03 7.93 -28.15
CA GLU A 101 8.88 9.05 -28.58
C GLU A 101 10.35 8.69 -28.37
N ASN A 102 11.13 8.69 -29.42
CA ASN A 102 12.57 8.31 -29.39
C ASN A 102 12.82 6.92 -28.72
N GLY A 103 11.89 5.97 -28.93
CA GLY A 103 11.98 4.64 -28.34
C GLY A 103 11.61 4.55 -26.86
N GLN A 104 11.16 5.64 -26.26
CA GLN A 104 10.70 5.66 -24.87
C GLN A 104 9.17 5.69 -24.80
N PHE A 105 8.61 4.84 -23.94
CA PHE A 105 7.19 4.79 -23.68
C PHE A 105 6.83 5.64 -22.47
N ARG A 106 5.83 6.49 -22.64
CA ARG A 106 5.20 7.20 -21.52
C ARG A 106 3.88 6.54 -21.16
N ILE A 107 3.65 6.36 -19.88
CA ILE A 107 2.42 5.76 -19.36
C ILE A 107 1.73 6.79 -18.48
N LEU A 108 0.44 7.01 -18.72
CA LEU A 108 -0.34 7.97 -17.94
C LEU A 108 -1.35 7.25 -17.06
N SER A 109 -1.53 7.79 -15.86
CA SER A 109 -2.64 7.45 -15.00
C SER A 109 -3.95 7.94 -15.61
N PRO A 110 -5.02 7.13 -15.63
CA PRO A 110 -6.32 7.57 -16.11
C PRO A 110 -7.07 8.43 -15.09
N ILE A 111 -6.47 8.69 -13.94
CA ILE A 111 -7.09 9.42 -12.85
C ILE A 111 -6.92 10.92 -13.05
N CYS A 112 -8.04 11.64 -13.08
CA CYS A 112 -8.04 13.10 -13.24
C CYS A 112 -7.45 13.80 -12.00
N PRO A 113 -6.44 14.69 -12.17
CA PRO A 113 -5.83 15.43 -11.07
C PRO A 113 -6.78 16.39 -10.32
N HIS A 114 -8.01 16.58 -10.82
CA HIS A 114 -9.02 17.39 -10.14
C HIS A 114 -9.64 16.63 -8.95
N LEU A 115 -10.55 15.71 -9.23
CA LEU A 115 -11.31 14.96 -8.21
C LEU A 115 -11.29 13.44 -8.43
N GLY A 116 -10.31 12.92 -9.14
CA GLY A 116 -10.10 11.48 -9.27
C GLY A 116 -11.03 10.76 -10.25
N CYS A 117 -11.82 11.48 -11.07
CA CYS A 117 -12.64 10.85 -12.11
C CYS A 117 -11.76 10.19 -13.17
N SER A 118 -12.25 9.14 -13.82
CA SER A 118 -11.55 8.51 -14.94
C SER A 118 -11.57 9.38 -16.18
N VAL A 119 -10.39 9.70 -16.68
CA VAL A 119 -10.19 10.40 -17.96
C VAL A 119 -10.30 9.40 -19.11
N ARG A 120 -10.89 9.81 -20.23
CA ARG A 120 -11.06 8.99 -21.44
C ARG A 120 -10.32 9.62 -22.60
N TRP A 121 -9.72 8.79 -23.42
CA TRP A 121 -9.27 9.18 -24.76
C TRP A 121 -10.46 9.28 -25.71
N VAL A 122 -10.54 10.35 -26.49
CA VAL A 122 -11.59 10.59 -27.47
C VAL A 122 -10.93 10.78 -28.84
N ASP A 123 -10.96 9.74 -29.66
CA ASP A 123 -10.29 9.72 -30.98
C ASP A 123 -10.77 10.86 -31.88
N ALA A 124 -12.09 11.12 -31.93
CA ALA A 124 -12.67 12.17 -32.75
C ALA A 124 -12.16 13.58 -32.42
N GLU A 125 -11.72 13.80 -31.19
CA GLU A 125 -11.22 15.08 -30.73
C GLU A 125 -9.71 15.11 -30.54
N ASN A 126 -9.05 13.97 -30.73
CA ASN A 126 -7.61 13.77 -30.53
C ASN A 126 -7.13 14.31 -29.18
N LYS A 127 -7.90 14.07 -28.12
CA LYS A 127 -7.59 14.54 -26.77
C LYS A 127 -8.17 13.64 -25.69
N PHE A 128 -7.64 13.77 -24.48
CA PHE A 128 -8.22 13.19 -23.29
C PHE A 128 -9.28 14.11 -22.70
N ILE A 129 -10.40 13.53 -22.24
CA ILE A 129 -11.51 14.26 -21.60
C ILE A 129 -11.88 13.61 -20.28
N CYS A 130 -11.99 14.44 -19.24
CA CYS A 130 -12.59 14.06 -17.99
C CYS A 130 -14.09 14.41 -18.02
N PRO A 131 -14.99 13.42 -17.94
CA PRO A 131 -16.44 13.68 -18.11
C PRO A 131 -17.09 14.42 -16.95
N CYS A 132 -16.44 14.45 -15.76
CA CYS A 132 -17.05 15.02 -14.57
C CYS A 132 -17.19 16.56 -14.65
N HIS A 133 -16.13 17.25 -15.05
CA HIS A 133 -16.09 18.72 -15.10
C HIS A 133 -15.36 19.24 -16.36
N SER A 134 -15.44 18.47 -17.44
CA SER A 134 -14.90 18.86 -18.77
C SER A 134 -13.41 19.23 -18.76
N GLY A 135 -12.62 18.67 -17.83
CA GLY A 135 -11.16 18.76 -17.90
C GLY A 135 -10.65 18.11 -19.18
N SER A 136 -9.82 18.80 -19.95
CA SER A 136 -9.29 18.29 -21.21
C SER A 136 -7.76 18.36 -21.23
N PHE A 137 -7.16 17.36 -21.93
CA PHE A 137 -5.72 17.19 -21.99
C PHE A 137 -5.32 16.76 -23.42
N THR A 138 -4.13 17.12 -23.82
CA THR A 138 -3.56 16.73 -25.13
C THR A 138 -3.33 15.21 -25.21
N ALA A 139 -2.98 14.71 -26.38
CA ALA A 139 -2.56 13.31 -26.54
C ALA A 139 -1.33 12.94 -25.70
N THR A 140 -0.52 13.90 -25.28
CA THR A 140 0.61 13.72 -24.38
C THR A 140 0.25 13.86 -22.90
N GLY A 141 -1.04 14.14 -22.60
CA GLY A 141 -1.53 14.31 -21.23
C GLY A 141 -1.37 15.72 -20.65
N GLU A 142 -0.95 16.69 -21.43
CA GLU A 142 -0.81 18.09 -20.99
C GLU A 142 -2.18 18.74 -20.84
N ARG A 143 -2.35 19.52 -19.79
CA ARG A 143 -3.63 20.20 -19.51
C ARG A 143 -3.93 21.26 -20.59
N ILE A 144 -5.12 21.17 -21.20
CA ILE A 144 -5.65 22.17 -22.13
C ILE A 144 -6.60 23.12 -21.40
N ALA A 145 -7.64 22.58 -20.76
CA ALA A 145 -8.71 23.37 -20.15
C ALA A 145 -9.40 22.64 -18.99
N GLY A 146 -10.25 23.38 -18.28
CA GLY A 146 -11.05 22.86 -17.18
C GLY A 146 -10.41 23.03 -15.80
N PRO A 147 -11.03 22.48 -14.74
CA PRO A 147 -10.61 22.69 -13.37
C PRO A 147 -9.37 21.89 -12.91
N PRO A 148 -8.85 20.84 -13.60
CA PRO A 148 -7.65 20.16 -13.15
C PRO A 148 -6.51 21.16 -12.89
N PRO A 149 -5.81 21.09 -11.75
CA PRO A 149 -4.74 22.05 -11.44
C PRO A 149 -3.43 21.77 -12.18
N ARG A 150 -3.29 20.58 -12.79
CA ARG A 150 -2.09 20.13 -13.52
C ARG A 150 -2.45 19.17 -14.64
N SER A 151 -1.45 18.83 -15.45
CA SER A 151 -1.49 17.79 -16.49
C SER A 151 -1.76 16.40 -15.88
N MET A 152 -2.10 15.40 -16.74
CA MET A 152 -2.26 14.01 -16.30
C MET A 152 -0.95 13.48 -15.70
N ASP A 153 -1.07 12.67 -14.66
CA ASP A 153 0.07 12.14 -13.95
C ASP A 153 0.73 10.99 -14.74
N SER A 154 2.03 11.11 -15.02
CA SER A 154 2.79 10.03 -15.60
C SER A 154 3.16 8.98 -14.56
N LEU A 155 3.13 7.71 -14.95
CA LEU A 155 3.56 6.58 -14.14
C LEU A 155 5.01 6.21 -14.47
N GLU A 156 5.72 5.66 -13.51
CA GLU A 156 7.05 5.11 -13.73
C GLU A 156 6.95 3.87 -14.62
N SER A 157 7.81 3.79 -15.64
CA SER A 157 7.85 2.65 -16.56
C SER A 157 9.29 2.22 -16.84
N LYS A 158 9.47 0.95 -17.13
CA LYS A 158 10.74 0.38 -17.58
C LYS A 158 10.50 -0.75 -18.57
N VAL A 159 11.51 -1.02 -19.39
CA VAL A 159 11.55 -2.23 -20.20
C VAL A 159 12.51 -3.21 -19.56
N GLU A 160 12.05 -4.42 -19.33
CA GLU A 160 12.83 -5.50 -18.73
C GLU A 160 12.55 -6.80 -19.46
N ASN A 161 13.60 -7.43 -20.00
CA ASN A 161 13.49 -8.66 -20.78
C ASN A 161 12.50 -8.57 -21.97
N GLY A 162 12.43 -7.40 -22.64
CA GLY A 162 11.51 -7.18 -23.76
C GLY A 162 10.04 -6.96 -23.37
N VAL A 163 9.75 -6.87 -22.08
CA VAL A 163 8.41 -6.59 -21.52
C VAL A 163 8.38 -5.16 -21.01
N LEU A 164 7.35 -4.40 -21.40
CA LEU A 164 7.06 -3.09 -20.83
C LEU A 164 6.36 -3.28 -19.49
N LYS A 165 6.93 -2.68 -18.44
CA LYS A 165 6.43 -2.73 -17.08
C LYS A 165 6.09 -1.34 -16.59
N VAL A 166 5.09 -1.25 -15.72
CA VAL A 166 4.64 -0.01 -15.11
C VAL A 166 4.55 -0.17 -13.58
N ARG A 167 4.93 0.87 -12.87
CA ARG A 167 4.71 0.98 -11.43
C ARG A 167 3.52 1.90 -11.20
N TYR A 168 2.39 1.32 -10.79
CA TYR A 168 1.17 2.10 -10.57
C TYR A 168 1.26 2.83 -9.23
N GLN A 169 0.98 4.13 -9.25
CA GLN A 169 1.00 5.00 -8.08
C GLN A 169 -0.27 5.84 -8.06
N TYR A 170 -0.74 6.14 -6.85
CA TYR A 170 -1.81 7.09 -6.65
C TYR A 170 -1.22 8.46 -6.35
N PHE A 171 -1.87 9.50 -6.87
CA PHE A 171 -1.42 10.88 -6.72
C PHE A 171 -2.49 11.70 -6.00
N ARG A 172 -2.04 12.66 -5.18
CA ARG A 172 -2.95 13.59 -4.51
C ARG A 172 -3.64 14.48 -5.54
N GLN A 173 -4.98 14.60 -5.44
CA GLN A 173 -5.78 15.50 -6.27
C GLN A 173 -5.79 16.93 -5.71
N ILE A 174 -6.24 17.89 -6.54
CA ILE A 174 -6.44 19.31 -6.19
C ILE A 174 -5.15 20.05 -5.81
N VAL A 175 -3.99 19.48 -6.07
CA VAL A 175 -2.69 20.14 -5.85
C VAL A 175 -1.99 20.42 -7.18
N PRO A 176 -1.27 21.56 -7.33
CA PRO A 176 -0.62 21.92 -8.58
C PRO A 176 0.59 21.03 -8.92
N ASN A 177 1.23 20.48 -7.89
CA ASN A 177 2.39 19.61 -8.07
C ASN A 177 1.98 18.13 -7.99
N LYS A 178 2.73 17.28 -8.69
CA LYS A 178 2.55 15.82 -8.62
C LYS A 178 3.09 15.32 -7.28
N GLU A 179 2.21 14.81 -6.43
CA GLU A 179 2.55 14.23 -5.13
C GLU A 179 2.06 12.80 -5.06
N VAL A 180 2.96 11.85 -4.85
CA VAL A 180 2.62 10.44 -4.67
C VAL A 180 1.99 10.25 -3.30
N MET A 181 0.84 9.57 -3.26
CA MET A 181 0.23 9.15 -2.00
C MET A 181 0.90 7.86 -1.50
N ALA A 182 1.25 7.85 -0.22
CA ALA A 182 1.88 6.72 0.44
C ALA A 182 0.87 5.65 0.86
#